data_c2c6803dcd58dfa4512048b9eb61d193
#
_entry.id   c2c6803dcd58dfa4512048b9eb61d193
#
_cell.length_a   1.000
_cell.length_b   1.000
_cell.length_c   1.000
_cell.angle_alpha   90.00
_cell.angle_beta   90.00
_cell.angle_gamma   90.00
#
_symmetry.space_group_name_H-M   'P 1'
#
loop_
_entity.id
_entity.type
_entity.pdbx_description
1 polymer ?
#
loop_
_entity_poly.entity_id
_entity_poly.type
_entity_poly.pdbx_seq_one_letter_code
_entity_poly.pdbx_strand_id
1 'polypeptide(L)'
;MLRFGLLFGAGMAALGAVAQERPNVILLVADDLGYGDLECYGAKNVETPNVNRLADRGIKFSNCHATAATSTPSRYSLLTGEYAWRRKDTDVAAGNAASIIRPEQFTMADLFKSAGYVTGAIGKWHLGLGDVTGQQDWNGRLTSTPRDIGFDYHYIQAATADRVPCVYLEQDTIANYDPSAPIYVSYRENFPGEPTGVTHRDSLKLDWSHGHNHSIVDGISRIGYMKGGGRALWKDENIADSIAAHSVRFIQEHAREPFFLYLCTNDVHVPRWPHERFRGKNPMGLRGDAIAQFDWTVGQVMAALEEAGIADNTLIILTSDNGPVLDDGYADRAIELLNGHSPTGPFRGAKYSGYEGGTMVPFIVRWPAGVTPQEADNQTLLSHIDLLGSFARLIGAEVPENGAVDSWDMLDQILGRSDENRPWVSELNHTRTISLRTPQWKYLPASNLTPMVNWGPKIENGNSPDEQLYNMLLDPSETTNVAASNPAIVNSLRLLHNRACR
;
A
#
# COMPACT_ATOMS: atom_id res chain seq x y z
N MET A 1 15.66 -52.30 -66.33
CA MET A 1 15.42 -52.43 -64.89
C MET A 1 15.53 -51.02 -64.29
N LEU A 2 14.36 -50.37 -64.11
CA LEU A 2 14.30 -49.04 -63.48
C LEU A 2 14.21 -49.17 -61.96
N ARG A 3 15.08 -48.49 -61.23
CA ARG A 3 14.98 -48.32 -59.77
C ARG A 3 14.35 -46.96 -59.50
N PHE A 4 13.17 -46.94 -58.89
CA PHE A 4 12.53 -45.77 -58.30
C PHE A 4 13.11 -45.56 -56.93
N GLY A 5 13.68 -44.35 -56.68
CA GLY A 5 14.08 -43.88 -55.36
C GLY A 5 12.95 -43.01 -54.78
N LEU A 6 12.37 -43.44 -53.63
CA LEU A 6 11.47 -42.63 -52.81
C LEU A 6 12.30 -41.64 -51.98
N LEU A 7 12.08 -40.37 -52.20
CA LEU A 7 12.53 -39.30 -51.29
C LEU A 7 11.46 -39.10 -50.21
N PHE A 8 11.79 -39.44 -48.96
CA PHE A 8 11.01 -39.02 -47.79
C PHE A 8 11.45 -37.62 -47.41
N GLY A 9 10.59 -36.62 -47.66
CA GLY A 9 10.74 -35.28 -47.12
C GLY A 9 10.26 -35.25 -45.66
N ALA A 10 11.21 -35.16 -44.75
CA ALA A 10 10.91 -34.87 -43.34
C ALA A 10 10.56 -33.40 -43.21
N GLY A 11 9.25 -33.07 -43.12
CA GLY A 11 8.80 -31.75 -42.72
C GLY A 11 9.08 -31.53 -41.25
N MET A 12 10.09 -30.75 -40.90
CA MET A 12 10.25 -30.17 -39.56
C MET A 12 9.18 -29.11 -39.36
N ALA A 13 8.12 -29.47 -38.66
CA ALA A 13 7.22 -28.46 -38.07
C ALA A 13 8.00 -27.78 -36.96
N ALA A 14 8.51 -26.57 -37.22
CA ALA A 14 8.96 -25.66 -36.18
C ALA A 14 7.73 -25.22 -35.39
N LEU A 15 7.49 -25.88 -34.25
CA LEU A 15 6.64 -25.35 -33.18
C LEU A 15 7.36 -24.09 -32.65
N GLY A 16 7.01 -22.94 -33.22
CA GLY A 16 7.37 -21.68 -32.63
C GLY A 16 6.73 -21.61 -31.22
N ALA A 17 7.53 -21.82 -30.20
CA ALA A 17 7.17 -21.39 -28.87
C ALA A 17 6.94 -19.89 -28.99
N VAL A 18 5.69 -19.43 -28.96
CA VAL A 18 5.35 -18.04 -28.75
C VAL A 18 5.94 -17.72 -27.39
N ALA A 19 7.03 -16.97 -27.35
CA ALA A 19 7.57 -16.45 -26.11
C ALA A 19 6.40 -15.67 -25.47
N GLN A 20 5.95 -16.12 -24.31
CA GLN A 20 4.89 -15.45 -23.58
C GLN A 20 5.38 -14.03 -23.36
N GLU A 21 4.70 -13.04 -23.94
CA GLU A 21 5.07 -11.64 -23.78
C GLU A 21 5.09 -11.34 -22.29
N ARG A 22 6.17 -10.72 -21.82
CA ARG A 22 6.33 -10.34 -20.42
C ARG A 22 5.21 -9.36 -20.06
N PRO A 23 4.41 -9.63 -19.01
CA PRO A 23 3.31 -8.74 -18.66
C PRO A 23 3.81 -7.40 -18.15
N ASN A 24 3.10 -6.31 -18.43
CA ASN A 24 3.21 -5.12 -17.61
C ASN A 24 2.69 -5.44 -16.21
N VAL A 25 3.23 -4.79 -15.20
CA VAL A 25 2.79 -4.99 -13.81
C VAL A 25 2.44 -3.64 -13.17
N ILE A 26 1.22 -3.54 -12.65
CA ILE A 26 0.77 -2.41 -11.84
C ILE A 26 0.45 -2.93 -10.45
N LEU A 27 1.21 -2.45 -9.47
CA LEU A 27 0.92 -2.65 -8.05
C LEU A 27 0.24 -1.39 -7.51
N LEU A 28 -1.09 -1.44 -7.41
CA LEU A 28 -1.92 -0.34 -6.95
C LEU A 28 -2.18 -0.52 -5.46
N VAL A 29 -1.63 0.38 -4.66
CA VAL A 29 -1.70 0.34 -3.20
C VAL A 29 -2.52 1.53 -2.71
N ALA A 30 -3.70 1.24 -2.17
CA ALA A 30 -4.52 2.23 -1.47
C ALA A 30 -3.90 2.58 -0.11
N ASP A 31 -4.33 3.69 0.46
CA ASP A 31 -3.87 4.19 1.75
C ASP A 31 -5.01 4.11 2.78
N ASP A 32 -4.83 3.33 3.85
CA ASP A 32 -5.83 3.11 4.90
C ASP A 32 -7.18 2.55 4.40
N LEU A 33 -7.22 1.91 3.24
CA LEU A 33 -8.44 1.29 2.71
C LEU A 33 -8.71 -0.02 3.43
N GLY A 34 -9.86 -0.11 4.09
CA GLY A 34 -10.24 -1.29 4.84
C GLY A 34 -10.71 -2.45 3.97
N TYR A 35 -10.61 -3.66 4.52
CA TYR A 35 -11.16 -4.87 3.90
C TYR A 35 -12.63 -4.71 3.52
N GLY A 36 -13.44 -4.09 4.39
CA GLY A 36 -14.87 -3.90 4.18
C GLY A 36 -15.27 -2.64 3.41
N ASP A 37 -14.32 -1.87 2.87
CA ASP A 37 -14.61 -0.58 2.23
C ASP A 37 -15.01 -0.68 0.76
N LEU A 38 -14.84 -1.83 0.14
CA LEU A 38 -15.16 -2.06 -1.27
C LEU A 38 -16.45 -2.86 -1.42
N GLU A 39 -17.27 -2.52 -2.40
CA GLU A 39 -18.56 -3.19 -2.65
C GLU A 39 -18.38 -4.70 -2.87
N CYS A 40 -17.38 -5.13 -3.63
CA CYS A 40 -17.06 -6.54 -3.84
C CYS A 40 -16.59 -7.27 -2.56
N TYR A 41 -16.24 -6.57 -1.49
CA TYR A 41 -15.96 -7.11 -0.16
C TYR A 41 -17.08 -6.86 0.85
N GLY A 42 -18.26 -6.41 0.40
CA GLY A 42 -19.46 -6.28 1.20
C GLY A 42 -19.76 -4.88 1.73
N ALA A 43 -19.11 -3.84 1.25
CA ALA A 43 -19.50 -2.46 1.53
C ALA A 43 -20.95 -2.20 1.10
N LYS A 44 -21.72 -1.53 1.96
CA LYS A 44 -23.17 -1.30 1.72
C LYS A 44 -23.52 0.13 1.34
N ASN A 45 -22.70 1.09 1.74
CA ASN A 45 -23.04 2.51 1.66
C ASN A 45 -22.15 3.26 0.66
N VAL A 46 -21.38 2.54 -0.14
CA VAL A 46 -20.53 3.12 -1.19
C VAL A 46 -20.55 2.18 -2.40
N GLU A 47 -20.55 2.77 -3.58
CA GLU A 47 -20.46 2.05 -4.85
C GLU A 47 -19.02 2.15 -5.37
N THR A 48 -18.46 0.99 -5.77
CA THR A 48 -17.11 0.90 -6.33
C THR A 48 -17.12 0.12 -7.66
N PRO A 49 -17.81 0.64 -8.69
CA PRO A 49 -18.07 -0.10 -9.93
C PRO A 49 -16.79 -0.43 -10.72
N ASN A 50 -15.75 0.39 -10.65
CA ASN A 50 -14.48 0.11 -11.33
C ASN A 50 -13.70 -0.99 -10.63
N VAL A 51 -13.68 -0.98 -9.29
CA VAL A 51 -13.07 -2.06 -8.51
C VAL A 51 -13.86 -3.35 -8.67
N ASN A 52 -15.19 -3.29 -8.69
CA ASN A 52 -16.03 -4.46 -8.99
C ASN A 52 -15.66 -5.06 -10.36
N ARG A 53 -15.55 -4.23 -11.40
CA ARG A 53 -15.14 -4.68 -12.74
C ARG A 53 -13.74 -5.30 -12.76
N LEU A 54 -12.82 -4.80 -11.92
CA LEU A 54 -11.50 -5.39 -11.74
C LEU A 54 -11.60 -6.78 -11.10
N ALA A 55 -12.40 -6.92 -10.04
CA ALA A 55 -12.62 -8.18 -9.31
C ALA A 55 -13.34 -9.22 -10.18
N ASP A 56 -14.40 -8.83 -10.89
CA ASP A 56 -15.19 -9.71 -11.75
C ASP A 56 -14.39 -10.34 -12.90
N ARG A 57 -13.29 -9.68 -13.30
CA ARG A 57 -12.37 -10.14 -14.35
C ARG A 57 -11.07 -10.71 -13.80
N GLY A 58 -11.01 -11.03 -12.52
CA GLY A 58 -9.82 -11.47 -11.82
C GLY A 58 -10.09 -12.47 -10.71
N ILE A 59 -9.25 -12.41 -9.70
CA ILE A 59 -9.37 -13.20 -8.48
C ILE A 59 -9.43 -12.22 -7.30
N LYS A 60 -10.42 -12.38 -6.46
CA LYS A 60 -10.57 -11.69 -5.18
C LYS A 60 -10.11 -12.60 -4.05
N PHE A 61 -9.15 -12.14 -3.25
CA PHE A 61 -8.64 -12.88 -2.10
C PHE A 61 -9.25 -12.34 -0.82
N SER A 62 -9.66 -13.24 0.06
CA SER A 62 -10.26 -12.92 1.36
C SER A 62 -9.33 -13.18 2.55
N ASN A 63 -8.06 -13.51 2.30
CA ASN A 63 -7.10 -13.85 3.35
C ASN A 63 -5.67 -13.36 2.98
N CYS A 64 -5.56 -12.09 2.61
CA CYS A 64 -4.27 -11.47 2.31
C CYS A 64 -3.92 -10.40 3.36
N HIS A 65 -2.67 -10.40 3.81
CA HIS A 65 -2.20 -9.59 4.91
C HIS A 65 -1.09 -8.63 4.51
N ALA A 66 -1.24 -7.37 4.91
CA ALA A 66 -0.14 -6.44 5.02
C ALA A 66 0.82 -6.91 6.13
N THR A 67 2.08 -6.52 6.04
CA THR A 67 3.10 -6.96 7.01
C THR A 67 3.10 -6.14 8.30
N ALA A 68 2.43 -5.00 8.29
CA ALA A 68 2.31 -4.11 9.45
C ALA A 68 0.97 -3.37 9.42
N ALA A 69 0.52 -2.98 10.60
CA ALA A 69 -0.71 -2.22 10.80
C ALA A 69 -0.51 -0.69 10.64
N THR A 70 0.58 -0.27 9.98
CA THR A 70 0.90 1.13 9.65
C THR A 70 1.70 1.22 8.35
N SER A 71 1.60 2.38 7.70
CA SER A 71 2.07 2.60 6.32
C SER A 71 3.56 2.36 6.08
N THR A 72 4.45 3.09 6.80
CA THR A 72 5.89 3.03 6.53
C THR A 72 6.46 1.61 6.63
N PRO A 73 6.25 0.86 7.74
CA PRO A 73 6.79 -0.49 7.84
C PRO A 73 6.18 -1.46 6.83
N SER A 74 4.90 -1.30 6.49
CA SER A 74 4.26 -2.14 5.47
C SER A 74 4.84 -1.88 4.08
N ARG A 75 4.98 -0.61 3.67
CA ARG A 75 5.55 -0.21 2.37
C ARG A 75 7.02 -0.59 2.25
N TYR A 76 7.78 -0.49 3.36
CA TYR A 76 9.15 -0.97 3.41
C TYR A 76 9.22 -2.46 3.08
N SER A 77 8.45 -3.28 3.80
CA SER A 77 8.44 -4.73 3.59
C SER A 77 7.97 -5.12 2.18
N LEU A 78 6.96 -4.41 1.66
CA LEU A 78 6.42 -4.62 0.32
C LEU A 78 7.50 -4.45 -0.77
N LEU A 79 8.29 -3.36 -0.68
CA LEU A 79 9.30 -3.05 -1.69
C LEU A 79 10.59 -3.85 -1.55
N THR A 80 10.94 -4.27 -0.32
CA THR A 80 12.23 -4.93 -0.05
C THR A 80 12.14 -6.44 0.11
N GLY A 81 10.94 -7.00 0.36
CA GLY A 81 10.79 -8.40 0.72
C GLY A 81 11.44 -8.76 2.07
N GLU A 82 11.66 -7.76 2.92
CA GLU A 82 12.22 -7.89 4.26
C GLU A 82 11.24 -7.33 5.29
N TYR A 83 10.97 -8.07 6.38
CA TYR A 83 10.08 -7.56 7.43
C TYR A 83 10.68 -6.33 8.13
N ALA A 84 9.86 -5.29 8.29
CA ALA A 84 10.26 -4.02 8.90
C ALA A 84 10.75 -4.16 10.35
N TRP A 85 10.31 -5.16 11.09
CA TRP A 85 10.75 -5.39 12.48
C TRP A 85 12.23 -5.82 12.57
N ARG A 86 12.87 -6.25 11.49
CA ARG A 86 14.32 -6.53 11.44
C ARG A 86 15.16 -5.28 11.65
N ARG A 87 14.59 -4.10 11.43
CA ARG A 87 15.27 -2.81 11.56
C ARG A 87 14.53 -1.90 12.54
N LYS A 88 15.29 -1.07 13.26
CA LYS A 88 14.74 -0.12 14.25
C LYS A 88 14.26 1.19 13.64
N ASP A 89 14.71 1.54 12.45
CA ASP A 89 14.47 2.81 11.76
C ASP A 89 13.30 2.75 10.75
N THR A 90 12.39 1.79 10.91
CA THR A 90 11.26 1.55 10.01
C THR A 90 9.91 1.94 10.61
N ASP A 91 9.88 2.78 11.63
CA ASP A 91 8.64 3.33 12.19
C ASP A 91 8.05 4.39 11.25
N VAL A 92 6.81 4.83 11.54
CA VAL A 92 6.09 5.81 10.73
C VAL A 92 6.92 7.06 10.49
N ALA A 93 7.30 7.31 9.24
CA ALA A 93 8.22 8.37 8.85
C ALA A 93 7.57 9.75 8.89
N ALA A 94 8.31 10.74 9.39
CA ALA A 94 7.96 12.15 9.19
C ALA A 94 8.20 12.57 7.73
N GLY A 95 7.59 13.67 7.30
CA GLY A 95 7.76 14.15 5.92
C GLY A 95 9.18 14.64 5.58
N ASN A 96 10.00 14.90 6.58
CA ASN A 96 11.42 15.23 6.44
C ASN A 96 12.34 14.11 6.95
N ALA A 97 11.85 12.88 7.05
CA ALA A 97 12.70 11.74 7.39
C ALA A 97 13.73 11.45 6.30
N ALA A 98 14.91 10.99 6.69
CA ALA A 98 15.88 10.42 5.77
C ALA A 98 15.33 9.15 5.11
N SER A 99 15.83 8.80 3.93
CA SER A 99 15.46 7.58 3.23
C SER A 99 15.72 6.34 4.11
N ILE A 100 14.67 5.53 4.28
CA ILE A 100 14.71 4.30 5.07
C ILE A 100 15.29 3.16 4.23
N ILE A 101 14.96 3.10 2.94
CA ILE A 101 15.56 2.15 2.00
C ILE A 101 16.86 2.76 1.48
N ARG A 102 17.97 2.08 1.72
CA ARG A 102 19.29 2.56 1.31
C ARG A 102 19.58 2.16 -0.14
N PRO A 103 20.40 2.92 -0.88
CA PRO A 103 20.69 2.62 -2.28
C PRO A 103 21.29 1.23 -2.55
N GLU A 104 22.00 0.65 -1.57
CA GLU A 104 22.56 -0.70 -1.66
C GLU A 104 21.55 -1.83 -1.34
N GLN A 105 20.36 -1.50 -0.85
CA GLN A 105 19.33 -2.47 -0.52
C GLN A 105 18.53 -2.85 -1.75
N PHE A 106 18.50 -4.12 -2.08
CA PHE A 106 17.74 -4.64 -3.22
C PHE A 106 16.24 -4.44 -3.05
N THR A 107 15.59 -3.95 -4.09
CA THR A 107 14.16 -3.64 -4.09
C THR A 107 13.40 -4.32 -5.21
N MET A 108 12.08 -4.27 -5.12
CA MET A 108 11.18 -4.68 -6.20
C MET A 108 11.44 -3.90 -7.50
N ALA A 109 11.78 -2.61 -7.42
CA ALA A 109 12.12 -1.82 -8.60
C ALA A 109 13.43 -2.30 -9.24
N ASP A 110 14.47 -2.61 -8.45
CA ASP A 110 15.72 -3.19 -8.96
C ASP A 110 15.45 -4.53 -9.65
N LEU A 111 14.58 -5.37 -9.09
CA LEU A 111 14.17 -6.63 -9.69
C LEU A 111 13.62 -6.43 -11.10
N PHE A 112 12.62 -5.58 -11.26
CA PHE A 112 12.00 -5.30 -12.55
C PHE A 112 12.98 -4.65 -13.52
N LYS A 113 13.78 -3.71 -13.05
CA LYS A 113 14.81 -3.03 -13.86
C LYS A 113 15.87 -4.01 -14.37
N SER A 114 16.29 -4.96 -13.54
CA SER A 114 17.25 -6.02 -13.96
C SER A 114 16.74 -6.89 -15.11
N ALA A 115 15.42 -7.02 -15.22
CA ALA A 115 14.74 -7.74 -16.31
C ALA A 115 14.41 -6.85 -17.52
N GLY A 116 14.84 -5.58 -17.52
CA GLY A 116 14.64 -4.64 -18.63
C GLY A 116 13.27 -3.98 -18.67
N TYR A 117 12.58 -3.90 -17.52
CA TYR A 117 11.36 -3.12 -17.37
C TYR A 117 11.68 -1.66 -17.12
N VAL A 118 10.82 -0.77 -17.63
CA VAL A 118 10.77 0.62 -17.17
C VAL A 118 10.00 0.67 -15.85
N THR A 119 10.52 1.37 -14.85
CA THR A 119 9.99 1.35 -13.49
C THR A 119 9.49 2.72 -13.06
N GLY A 120 8.27 2.80 -12.54
CA GLY A 120 7.65 4.05 -12.08
C GLY A 120 7.12 3.96 -10.65
N ALA A 121 7.28 5.05 -9.87
CA ALA A 121 6.65 5.24 -8.57
C ALA A 121 5.79 6.51 -8.59
N ILE A 122 4.48 6.39 -8.35
CA ILE A 122 3.56 7.52 -8.42
C ILE A 122 2.68 7.56 -7.17
N GLY A 123 2.55 8.76 -6.57
CA GLY A 123 1.67 9.04 -5.44
C GLY A 123 2.37 9.01 -4.09
N LYS A 124 1.75 8.42 -3.05
CA LYS A 124 2.30 8.39 -1.70
C LYS A 124 3.60 7.59 -1.62
N TRP A 125 4.65 8.20 -1.07
CA TRP A 125 5.93 7.52 -0.83
C TRP A 125 6.06 7.00 0.61
N HIS A 126 6.18 7.89 1.57
CA HIS A 126 6.22 7.63 3.02
C HIS A 126 7.37 6.72 3.48
N LEU A 127 8.50 6.74 2.78
CA LEU A 127 9.72 5.95 3.08
C LEU A 127 10.96 6.83 3.30
N GLY A 128 10.72 8.14 3.51
CA GLY A 128 11.80 9.13 3.67
C GLY A 128 12.52 9.49 2.37
N LEU A 129 13.25 10.57 2.41
CA LEU A 129 14.02 11.13 1.29
C LEU A 129 15.28 11.80 1.84
N GLY A 130 16.34 11.78 1.06
CA GLY A 130 17.62 12.38 1.48
C GLY A 130 18.39 11.49 2.44
N ASP A 131 19.60 11.91 2.78
CA ASP A 131 20.55 11.11 3.56
C ASP A 131 20.43 11.34 5.07
N VAL A 132 19.94 12.53 5.47
CA VAL A 132 19.84 12.93 6.88
C VAL A 132 18.50 13.59 7.15
N THR A 133 17.81 13.13 8.19
CA THR A 133 16.53 13.70 8.63
C THR A 133 16.63 15.20 8.89
N GLY A 134 15.75 15.96 8.27
CA GLY A 134 15.66 17.41 8.41
C GLY A 134 16.70 18.20 7.65
N GLN A 135 17.53 17.57 6.81
CA GLN A 135 18.55 18.23 5.98
C GLN A 135 18.27 18.15 4.47
N GLN A 136 17.04 17.85 4.08
CA GLN A 136 16.64 17.82 2.68
C GLN A 136 16.71 19.24 2.08
N ASP A 137 17.35 19.38 0.93
CA ASP A 137 17.30 20.61 0.13
C ASP A 137 16.03 20.63 -0.75
N TRP A 138 14.93 21.12 -0.17
CA TRP A 138 13.65 21.26 -0.87
C TRP A 138 13.67 22.31 -1.99
N ASN A 139 14.74 23.09 -2.11
CA ASN A 139 14.88 24.16 -3.11
C ASN A 139 15.87 23.80 -4.23
N GLY A 140 16.48 22.63 -4.14
CA GLY A 140 17.44 22.12 -5.10
C GLY A 140 17.13 20.69 -5.51
N ARG A 141 18.18 19.89 -5.65
CA ARG A 141 18.09 18.48 -6.01
C ARG A 141 18.22 17.61 -4.76
N LEU A 142 17.22 16.74 -4.52
CA LEU A 142 17.27 15.78 -3.44
C LEU A 142 18.15 14.58 -3.82
N THR A 143 18.75 13.98 -2.78
CA THR A 143 19.47 12.71 -2.83
C THR A 143 18.64 11.61 -2.19
N SER A 144 19.05 10.36 -2.32
CA SER A 144 18.36 9.17 -1.79
C SER A 144 16.86 9.21 -2.06
N THR A 145 16.54 9.31 -3.34
CA THR A 145 15.18 9.35 -3.90
C THR A 145 14.78 7.95 -4.42
N PRO A 146 13.54 7.73 -4.85
CA PRO A 146 13.16 6.47 -5.50
C PRO A 146 14.06 6.06 -6.67
N ARG A 147 14.70 7.02 -7.34
CA ARG A 147 15.64 6.76 -8.42
C ARG A 147 16.86 5.95 -7.97
N ASP A 148 17.35 6.21 -6.76
CA ASP A 148 18.55 5.56 -6.22
C ASP A 148 18.29 4.10 -5.78
N ILE A 149 17.03 3.68 -5.79
CA ILE A 149 16.57 2.33 -5.44
C ILE A 149 15.78 1.66 -6.56
N GLY A 150 16.09 1.98 -7.81
CA GLY A 150 15.67 1.26 -9.00
C GLY A 150 14.51 1.86 -9.81
N PHE A 151 13.88 2.96 -9.38
CA PHE A 151 12.82 3.59 -10.17
C PHE A 151 13.38 4.56 -11.23
N ASP A 152 12.97 4.39 -12.48
CA ASP A 152 13.37 5.27 -13.60
C ASP A 152 12.61 6.60 -13.57
N TYR A 153 11.34 6.55 -13.16
CA TYR A 153 10.47 7.71 -13.02
C TYR A 153 9.78 7.73 -11.66
N HIS A 154 9.64 8.92 -11.08
CA HIS A 154 8.75 9.10 -9.94
C HIS A 154 8.09 10.48 -9.90
N TYR A 155 6.84 10.47 -9.42
CA TYR A 155 6.04 11.63 -9.08
C TYR A 155 5.35 11.36 -7.76
N ILE A 156 5.89 11.88 -6.66
CA ILE A 156 5.52 11.42 -5.33
C ILE A 156 5.24 12.55 -4.34
N GLN A 157 4.43 12.23 -3.33
CA GLN A 157 4.36 12.96 -2.07
C GLN A 157 5.42 12.39 -1.12
N ALA A 158 6.18 13.25 -0.43
CA ALA A 158 7.28 12.80 0.45
C ALA A 158 6.81 11.84 1.56
N ALA A 159 5.63 12.11 2.13
CA ALA A 159 4.99 11.25 3.13
C ALA A 159 3.50 11.07 2.80
N THR A 160 2.63 11.53 3.67
CA THR A 160 1.16 11.49 3.56
C THR A 160 0.62 12.90 3.37
N ALA A 161 -0.63 13.05 2.91
CA ALA A 161 -1.21 14.37 2.69
C ALA A 161 -1.40 15.19 3.98
N ASP A 162 -1.47 14.54 5.14
CA ASP A 162 -1.57 15.18 6.45
C ASP A 162 -0.22 15.73 6.97
N ARG A 163 0.87 15.55 6.23
CA ARG A 163 2.23 15.94 6.65
C ARG A 163 2.87 16.93 5.68
N VAL A 164 3.66 17.86 6.23
CA VAL A 164 4.51 18.73 5.41
C VAL A 164 5.79 17.99 4.97
N PRO A 165 6.39 18.31 3.80
CA PRO A 165 6.01 19.36 2.86
C PRO A 165 4.82 18.96 1.98
N CYS A 166 3.92 19.90 1.71
CA CYS A 166 2.74 19.70 0.88
C CYS A 166 3.04 20.03 -0.59
N VAL A 167 4.00 19.33 -1.16
CA VAL A 167 4.48 19.50 -2.55
C VAL A 167 4.77 18.12 -3.16
N TYR A 168 4.73 18.04 -4.49
CA TYR A 168 5.18 16.84 -5.19
C TYR A 168 6.66 16.93 -5.54
N LEU A 169 7.34 15.80 -5.45
CA LEU A 169 8.65 15.58 -6.01
C LEU A 169 8.48 14.86 -7.36
N GLU A 170 8.91 15.49 -8.43
CA GLU A 170 9.02 14.85 -9.74
C GLU A 170 10.50 14.65 -10.07
N GLN A 171 10.89 13.39 -10.23
CA GLN A 171 12.29 13.03 -10.22
C GLN A 171 12.96 13.55 -8.93
N ASP A 172 14.09 14.21 -9.01
CA ASP A 172 14.84 14.61 -7.81
C ASP A 172 14.57 16.08 -7.39
N THR A 173 13.54 16.73 -7.96
CA THR A 173 13.23 18.15 -7.70
C THR A 173 11.74 18.37 -7.43
N ILE A 174 11.42 19.47 -6.77
CA ILE A 174 10.02 19.84 -6.51
C ILE A 174 9.32 20.22 -7.81
N ALA A 175 8.21 19.55 -8.10
CA ALA A 175 7.35 19.87 -9.24
C ALA A 175 6.77 21.28 -9.11
N ASN A 176 6.73 22.03 -10.22
CA ASN A 176 6.25 23.41 -10.25
C ASN A 176 6.95 24.34 -9.25
N TYR A 177 8.22 24.10 -8.97
CA TYR A 177 8.99 24.89 -8.01
C TYR A 177 8.84 26.40 -8.25
N ASP A 178 8.66 27.15 -7.15
CA ASP A 178 8.53 28.60 -7.15
C ASP A 178 9.75 29.25 -6.51
N PRO A 179 10.69 29.80 -7.29
CA PRO A 179 11.90 30.43 -6.73
C PRO A 179 11.59 31.71 -5.93
N SER A 180 10.40 32.30 -6.10
CA SER A 180 9.97 33.47 -5.31
C SER A 180 9.45 33.10 -3.91
N ALA A 181 9.18 31.80 -3.67
CA ALA A 181 8.63 31.26 -2.43
C ALA A 181 9.41 30.02 -1.99
N PRO A 182 10.68 30.13 -1.60
CA PRO A 182 11.51 28.99 -1.21
C PRO A 182 10.89 28.22 -0.05
N ILE A 183 11.06 26.88 -0.08
CA ILE A 183 10.43 25.93 0.84
C ILE A 183 11.35 25.70 2.05
N TYR A 184 10.76 25.82 3.25
CA TYR A 184 11.37 25.48 4.53
C TYR A 184 10.47 24.52 5.29
N VAL A 185 11.04 23.48 5.89
CA VAL A 185 10.29 22.42 6.61
C VAL A 185 10.94 22.20 7.98
N SER A 186 10.12 22.09 9.01
CA SER A 186 10.54 21.79 10.38
C SER A 186 9.53 20.85 11.04
N TYR A 187 10.03 19.88 11.79
CA TYR A 187 9.23 19.03 12.68
C TYR A 187 9.48 19.32 14.16
N ARG A 188 10.16 20.42 14.47
CA ARG A 188 10.48 20.83 15.83
C ARG A 188 9.70 22.07 16.26
N GLU A 189 9.73 23.14 15.46
CA GLU A 189 9.13 24.42 15.79
C GLU A 189 8.58 25.13 14.55
N ASN A 190 7.63 26.04 14.79
CA ASN A 190 7.03 26.85 13.73
C ASN A 190 7.99 27.96 13.28
N PHE A 191 7.85 28.37 12.04
CA PHE A 191 8.52 29.56 11.51
C PHE A 191 7.85 30.83 12.04
N PRO A 192 8.63 31.90 12.39
CA PRO A 192 8.09 33.12 12.93
C PRO A 192 7.00 33.72 12.04
N GLY A 193 5.84 34.00 12.62
CA GLY A 193 4.69 34.63 11.94
C GLY A 193 3.84 33.72 11.08
N GLU A 194 4.20 32.43 10.90
CA GLU A 194 3.42 31.50 10.10
C GLU A 194 2.19 31.01 10.88
N PRO A 195 0.98 30.97 10.22
CA PRO A 195 -0.25 30.52 10.86
C PRO A 195 -0.24 29.01 11.10
N THR A 196 -0.92 28.60 12.17
CA THR A 196 -1.13 27.19 12.52
C THR A 196 -2.61 26.89 12.72
N GLY A 197 -2.98 25.62 12.70
CA GLY A 197 -4.33 25.16 13.02
C GLY A 197 -4.78 25.55 14.43
N VAL A 198 -3.84 25.80 15.36
CA VAL A 198 -4.15 26.32 16.70
C VAL A 198 -4.45 27.81 16.67
N THR A 199 -3.60 28.60 15.99
CA THR A 199 -3.71 30.08 16.02
C THR A 199 -4.78 30.61 15.05
N HIS A 200 -5.15 29.85 14.02
CA HIS A 200 -6.08 30.27 12.96
C HIS A 200 -7.15 29.19 12.69
N ARG A 201 -7.68 28.57 13.75
CA ARG A 201 -8.65 27.48 13.63
C ARG A 201 -9.88 27.86 12.84
N ASP A 202 -10.40 29.09 13.03
CA ASP A 202 -11.61 29.59 12.37
C ASP A 202 -11.45 29.77 10.84
N SER A 203 -10.21 29.70 10.31
CA SER A 203 -9.94 29.81 8.88
C SER A 203 -9.84 28.45 8.19
N LEU A 204 -9.95 27.33 8.92
CA LEU A 204 -9.81 26.01 8.37
C LEU A 204 -11.06 25.57 7.61
N LYS A 205 -10.89 25.02 6.41
CA LYS A 205 -11.96 24.37 5.64
C LYS A 205 -12.29 22.96 6.14
N LEU A 206 -11.34 22.31 6.82
CA LEU A 206 -11.49 21.05 7.53
C LEU A 206 -10.78 21.17 8.88
N ASP A 207 -11.55 21.01 9.96
CA ASP A 207 -11.03 21.14 11.31
C ASP A 207 -10.27 19.88 11.74
N TRP A 208 -9.30 20.03 12.62
CA TRP A 208 -8.58 18.93 13.24
C TRP A 208 -9.30 18.42 14.51
N SER A 209 -9.22 17.11 14.74
CA SER A 209 -9.71 16.46 15.97
C SER A 209 -8.59 16.33 17.01
N HIS A 210 -7.38 15.94 16.56
CA HIS A 210 -6.18 15.81 17.41
C HIS A 210 -4.91 15.86 16.56
N GLY A 211 -3.83 16.39 17.10
CA GLY A 211 -2.45 16.27 16.58
C GLY A 211 -2.12 16.86 15.21
N HIS A 212 -3.09 17.20 14.39
CA HIS A 212 -2.93 17.71 13.02
C HIS A 212 -3.17 19.22 12.95
N ASN A 213 -2.50 19.97 13.81
CA ASN A 213 -2.81 21.38 14.10
C ASN A 213 -1.63 22.34 13.89
N HIS A 214 -0.61 21.91 13.12
CA HIS A 214 0.55 22.74 12.78
C HIS A 214 0.28 23.59 11.52
N SER A 215 1.21 23.67 10.56
CA SER A 215 1.09 24.55 9.40
C SER A 215 -0.19 24.31 8.59
N ILE A 216 -0.76 25.41 8.11
CA ILE A 216 -1.96 25.41 7.26
C ILE A 216 -1.51 25.46 5.79
N VAL A 217 -1.93 24.48 5.02
CA VAL A 217 -1.77 24.46 3.56
C VAL A 217 -3.12 24.17 2.93
N ASP A 218 -3.51 24.97 1.94
CA ASP A 218 -4.81 24.87 1.26
C ASP A 218 -6.01 24.85 2.24
N GLY A 219 -5.93 25.64 3.33
CA GLY A 219 -6.99 25.73 4.35
C GLY A 219 -7.13 24.52 5.27
N ILE A 220 -6.17 23.58 5.26
CA ILE A 220 -6.12 22.40 6.14
C ILE A 220 -4.81 22.41 6.92
N SER A 221 -4.89 22.21 8.24
CA SER A 221 -3.70 22.12 9.08
C SER A 221 -3.06 20.72 9.02
N ARG A 222 -1.74 20.64 9.22
CA ARG A 222 -0.93 19.45 8.99
C ARG A 222 -0.15 19.05 10.24
N ILE A 223 0.56 17.93 10.15
CA ILE A 223 1.67 17.57 11.05
C ILE A 223 2.95 18.18 10.50
N GLY A 224 3.71 18.87 11.36
CA GLY A 224 4.92 19.58 10.99
C GLY A 224 4.67 21.01 10.50
N TYR A 225 5.74 21.74 10.35
CA TYR A 225 5.73 23.16 9.99
C TYR A 225 6.41 23.37 8.65
N MET A 226 5.83 24.22 7.82
CA MET A 226 6.43 24.63 6.57
C MET A 226 6.17 26.12 6.30
N LYS A 227 7.06 26.70 5.49
CA LYS A 227 6.96 28.05 4.97
C LYS A 227 7.31 28.04 3.49
N GLY A 228 6.69 28.91 2.72
CA GLY A 228 6.93 29.03 1.29
C GLY A 228 6.17 27.98 0.48
N GLY A 229 6.75 27.59 -0.66
CA GLY A 229 6.16 26.64 -1.62
C GLY A 229 5.42 27.29 -2.77
N GLY A 230 4.74 28.43 -2.56
CA GLY A 230 4.07 29.17 -3.64
C GLY A 230 3.22 28.28 -4.55
N ARG A 231 3.45 28.33 -5.86
CA ARG A 231 2.73 27.53 -6.87
C ARG A 231 3.03 26.02 -6.83
N ALA A 232 4.05 25.59 -6.07
CA ALA A 232 4.36 24.17 -5.91
C ALA A 232 3.43 23.48 -4.91
N LEU A 233 2.74 24.23 -4.04
CA LEU A 233 1.81 23.66 -3.06
C LEU A 233 0.64 22.98 -3.78
N TRP A 234 0.35 21.73 -3.38
CA TRP A 234 -0.85 21.07 -3.89
C TRP A 234 -2.14 21.66 -3.32
N LYS A 235 -3.23 21.38 -4.01
CA LYS A 235 -4.58 21.53 -3.47
C LYS A 235 -5.11 20.13 -3.18
N ASP A 236 -5.66 19.92 -1.98
CA ASP A 236 -6.10 18.60 -1.54
C ASP A 236 -7.10 17.96 -2.49
N GLU A 237 -8.06 18.73 -2.97
CA GLU A 237 -9.07 18.25 -3.92
C GLU A 237 -8.51 17.76 -5.27
N ASN A 238 -7.27 18.12 -5.62
CA ASN A 238 -6.64 17.75 -6.89
C ASN A 238 -5.61 16.61 -6.73
N ILE A 239 -5.40 16.06 -5.53
CA ILE A 239 -4.38 15.03 -5.32
C ILE A 239 -4.66 13.78 -6.17
N ALA A 240 -5.90 13.28 -6.14
CA ALA A 240 -6.27 12.10 -6.94
C ALA A 240 -6.15 12.36 -8.44
N ASP A 241 -6.55 13.55 -8.91
CA ASP A 241 -6.41 13.94 -10.32
C ASP A 241 -4.94 13.99 -10.75
N SER A 242 -4.07 14.54 -9.91
CA SER A 242 -2.63 14.59 -10.18
C SER A 242 -2.02 13.20 -10.28
N ILE A 243 -2.34 12.32 -9.32
CA ILE A 243 -1.86 10.94 -9.31
C ILE A 243 -2.38 10.18 -10.54
N ALA A 244 -3.67 10.28 -10.85
CA ALA A 244 -4.28 9.64 -12.01
C ALA A 244 -3.66 10.13 -13.32
N ALA A 245 -3.50 11.44 -13.50
CA ALA A 245 -2.92 12.03 -14.71
C ALA A 245 -1.49 11.56 -14.97
N HIS A 246 -0.64 11.53 -13.93
CA HIS A 246 0.73 11.03 -14.06
C HIS A 246 0.78 9.52 -14.31
N SER A 247 -0.14 8.74 -13.74
CA SER A 247 -0.25 7.31 -13.99
C SER A 247 -0.69 7.01 -15.42
N VAL A 248 -1.69 7.72 -15.93
CA VAL A 248 -2.17 7.61 -17.32
C VAL A 248 -1.05 7.98 -18.28
N ARG A 249 -0.34 9.10 -18.04
CA ARG A 249 0.80 9.52 -18.85
C ARG A 249 1.90 8.45 -18.88
N PHE A 250 2.28 7.90 -17.74
CA PHE A 250 3.29 6.84 -17.65
C PHE A 250 2.89 5.60 -18.46
N ILE A 251 1.64 5.15 -18.34
CA ILE A 251 1.11 4.02 -19.11
C ILE A 251 1.18 4.29 -20.62
N GLN A 252 0.77 5.48 -21.07
CA GLN A 252 0.76 5.86 -22.48
C GLN A 252 2.18 5.96 -23.06
N GLU A 253 3.12 6.55 -22.31
CA GLU A 253 4.52 6.73 -22.72
C GLU A 253 5.24 5.38 -22.85
N HIS A 254 4.89 4.39 -22.02
CA HIS A 254 5.55 3.08 -21.94
C HIS A 254 4.71 1.92 -22.52
N ALA A 255 3.65 2.20 -23.30
CA ALA A 255 2.76 1.18 -23.84
C ALA A 255 3.44 0.17 -24.81
N ARG A 256 4.66 0.45 -25.27
CA ARG A 256 5.40 -0.40 -26.24
C ARG A 256 6.56 -1.19 -25.64
N GLU A 257 6.76 -1.10 -24.33
CA GLU A 257 7.83 -1.77 -23.61
C GLU A 257 7.29 -2.27 -22.26
N PRO A 258 7.85 -3.33 -21.67
CA PRO A 258 7.37 -3.81 -20.39
C PRO A 258 7.67 -2.80 -19.29
N PHE A 259 6.68 -2.54 -18.43
CA PHE A 259 6.83 -1.63 -17.30
C PHE A 259 6.32 -2.21 -15.99
N PHE A 260 6.89 -1.71 -14.90
CA PHE A 260 6.41 -1.87 -13.53
C PHE A 260 6.00 -0.51 -12.98
N LEU A 261 4.77 -0.39 -12.57
CA LEU A 261 4.24 0.82 -11.93
C LEU A 261 3.83 0.53 -10.48
N TYR A 262 4.55 1.11 -9.53
CA TYR A 262 4.17 1.20 -8.12
C TYR A 262 3.30 2.44 -7.93
N LEU A 263 1.99 2.23 -7.96
CA LEU A 263 0.99 3.28 -7.87
C LEU A 263 0.37 3.30 -6.48
N CYS A 264 0.66 4.36 -5.73
CA CYS A 264 0.17 4.54 -4.38
C CYS A 264 -0.81 5.70 -4.32
N THR A 265 -2.10 5.41 -4.14
CA THR A 265 -3.09 6.47 -3.98
C THR A 265 -2.95 7.15 -2.62
N ASN A 266 -3.50 8.36 -2.49
CA ASN A 266 -3.65 9.02 -1.20
C ASN A 266 -4.96 8.63 -0.50
N ASP A 267 -5.98 8.24 -1.29
CA ASP A 267 -7.25 7.81 -0.76
C ASP A 267 -7.14 6.39 -0.14
N VAL A 268 -7.74 6.17 1.03
CA VAL A 268 -8.69 7.05 1.75
C VAL A 268 -8.08 7.66 3.03
N HIS A 269 -6.78 7.90 3.05
CA HIS A 269 -6.08 8.50 4.18
C HIS A 269 -6.53 9.96 4.41
N VAL A 270 -6.41 10.41 5.64
CA VAL A 270 -6.67 11.80 6.02
C VAL A 270 -5.58 12.76 5.50
N PRO A 271 -5.90 14.06 5.29
CA PRO A 271 -7.23 14.68 5.33
C PRO A 271 -8.08 14.24 4.15
N ARG A 272 -9.31 13.83 4.39
CA ARG A 272 -10.25 13.48 3.34
C ARG A 272 -10.90 14.73 2.82
N TRP A 273 -10.38 15.23 1.70
CA TRP A 273 -10.94 16.40 1.01
C TRP A 273 -11.01 16.12 -0.50
N PRO A 274 -11.88 15.17 -0.89
CA PRO A 274 -11.99 14.76 -2.29
C PRO A 274 -12.45 15.91 -3.19
N HIS A 275 -12.21 15.79 -4.48
CA HIS A 275 -12.61 16.77 -5.48
C HIS A 275 -14.12 17.04 -5.40
N GLU A 276 -14.56 18.28 -5.68
CA GLU A 276 -15.95 18.71 -5.56
C GLU A 276 -16.96 17.82 -6.32
N ARG A 277 -16.53 17.18 -7.41
CA ARG A 277 -17.35 16.24 -8.18
C ARG A 277 -17.77 14.99 -7.39
N PHE A 278 -17.06 14.65 -6.31
CA PHE A 278 -17.39 13.54 -5.39
C PHE A 278 -17.98 14.03 -4.08
N ARG A 279 -17.54 15.20 -3.61
CA ARG A 279 -17.85 15.73 -2.27
C ARG A 279 -19.33 15.96 -2.06
N GLY A 280 -19.85 15.45 -0.92
CA GLY A 280 -21.24 15.59 -0.51
C GLY A 280 -22.21 14.66 -1.23
N LYS A 281 -21.73 13.63 -1.93
CA LYS A 281 -22.57 12.69 -2.67
C LYS A 281 -22.78 11.36 -1.96
N ASN A 282 -21.89 10.99 -1.05
CA ASN A 282 -21.97 9.71 -0.36
C ASN A 282 -22.59 9.90 1.06
N PRO A 283 -23.49 9.00 1.51
CA PRO A 283 -24.10 9.10 2.84
C PRO A 283 -23.07 8.93 3.98
N MET A 284 -21.90 8.35 3.74
CA MET A 284 -20.81 8.29 4.71
C MET A 284 -19.93 9.56 4.73
N GLY A 285 -20.38 10.66 4.11
CA GLY A 285 -19.68 11.95 4.09
C GLY A 285 -18.33 11.86 3.38
N LEU A 286 -17.37 12.66 3.83
CA LEU A 286 -16.06 12.81 3.18
C LEU A 286 -15.32 11.48 3.02
N ARG A 287 -15.48 10.52 3.96
CA ARG A 287 -14.84 9.21 3.84
C ARG A 287 -15.43 8.39 2.69
N GLY A 288 -16.75 8.35 2.57
CA GLY A 288 -17.42 7.67 1.46
C GLY A 288 -17.14 8.34 0.12
N ASP A 289 -17.09 9.67 0.09
CA ASP A 289 -16.70 10.44 -1.10
C ASP A 289 -15.25 10.13 -1.52
N ALA A 290 -14.32 9.94 -0.56
CA ALA A 290 -12.93 9.55 -0.84
C ALA A 290 -12.82 8.12 -1.38
N ILE A 291 -13.65 7.17 -0.92
CA ILE A 291 -13.71 5.82 -1.48
C ILE A 291 -14.21 5.86 -2.93
N ALA A 292 -15.24 6.66 -3.22
CA ALA A 292 -15.73 6.84 -4.58
C ALA A 292 -14.66 7.49 -5.49
N GLN A 293 -13.85 8.41 -4.97
CA GLN A 293 -12.72 9.00 -5.68
C GLN A 293 -11.61 7.97 -5.95
N PHE A 294 -11.33 7.10 -4.98
CA PHE A 294 -10.41 5.97 -5.17
C PHE A 294 -10.87 5.07 -6.31
N ASP A 295 -12.15 4.66 -6.31
CA ASP A 295 -12.73 3.85 -7.39
C ASP A 295 -12.58 4.52 -8.76
N TRP A 296 -12.81 5.84 -8.82
CA TRP A 296 -12.58 6.61 -10.04
C TRP A 296 -11.12 6.54 -10.50
N THR A 297 -10.15 6.65 -9.59
CA THR A 297 -8.71 6.52 -9.91
C THR A 297 -8.40 5.15 -10.51
N VAL A 298 -8.95 4.07 -9.95
CA VAL A 298 -8.84 2.72 -10.53
C VAL A 298 -9.41 2.69 -11.96
N GLY A 299 -10.57 3.32 -12.17
CA GLY A 299 -11.19 3.45 -13.48
C GLY A 299 -10.32 4.15 -14.52
N GLN A 300 -9.60 5.22 -14.13
CA GLN A 300 -8.69 5.95 -15.02
C GLN A 300 -7.51 5.06 -15.46
N VAL A 301 -6.93 4.30 -14.55
CA VAL A 301 -5.84 3.35 -14.85
C VAL A 301 -6.33 2.27 -15.83
N MET A 302 -7.49 1.67 -15.55
CA MET A 302 -8.06 0.62 -16.42
C MET A 302 -8.36 1.16 -17.82
N ALA A 303 -8.95 2.35 -17.92
CA ALA A 303 -9.23 3.00 -19.21
C ALA A 303 -7.96 3.28 -20.00
N ALA A 304 -6.90 3.78 -19.36
CA ALA A 304 -5.63 4.03 -20.03
C ALA A 304 -5.00 2.75 -20.62
N LEU A 305 -5.11 1.63 -19.92
CA LEU A 305 -4.62 0.33 -20.42
C LEU A 305 -5.46 -0.19 -21.59
N GLU A 306 -6.78 -0.01 -21.54
CA GLU A 306 -7.71 -0.37 -22.62
C GLU A 306 -7.45 0.49 -23.86
N GLU A 307 -7.32 1.81 -23.72
CA GLU A 307 -7.02 2.76 -24.81
C GLU A 307 -5.65 2.50 -25.44
N ALA A 308 -4.65 2.11 -24.65
CA ALA A 308 -3.33 1.74 -25.13
C ALA A 308 -3.27 0.33 -25.76
N GLY A 309 -4.34 -0.47 -25.65
CA GLY A 309 -4.43 -1.82 -26.19
C GLY A 309 -3.56 -2.85 -25.47
N ILE A 310 -3.18 -2.59 -24.20
CA ILE A 310 -2.28 -3.45 -23.41
C ILE A 310 -2.96 -4.05 -22.18
N ALA A 311 -4.26 -3.85 -22.01
CA ALA A 311 -5.01 -4.31 -20.84
C ALA A 311 -4.95 -5.83 -20.61
N ASP A 312 -4.92 -6.62 -21.68
CA ASP A 312 -4.90 -8.08 -21.59
C ASP A 312 -3.55 -8.63 -21.11
N ASN A 313 -2.45 -7.94 -21.46
CA ASN A 313 -1.10 -8.31 -21.02
C ASN A 313 -0.58 -7.41 -19.88
N THR A 314 -1.47 -6.94 -19.03
CA THR A 314 -1.11 -6.19 -17.82
C THR A 314 -1.66 -6.89 -16.58
N LEU A 315 -0.75 -7.29 -15.69
CA LEU A 315 -1.08 -7.77 -14.35
C LEU A 315 -1.35 -6.56 -13.45
N ILE A 316 -2.56 -6.44 -12.94
CA ILE A 316 -2.93 -5.45 -11.94
C ILE A 316 -3.14 -6.18 -10.61
N ILE A 317 -2.44 -5.74 -9.57
CA ILE A 317 -2.71 -6.11 -8.18
C ILE A 317 -3.18 -4.86 -7.45
N LEU A 318 -4.41 -4.91 -6.93
CA LEU A 318 -4.99 -3.86 -6.09
C LEU A 318 -4.98 -4.34 -4.64
N THR A 319 -4.43 -3.51 -3.75
CA THR A 319 -4.38 -3.80 -2.31
C THR A 319 -4.36 -2.50 -1.49
N SER A 320 -4.24 -2.60 -0.15
CA SER A 320 -4.02 -1.48 0.77
C SER A 320 -2.77 -1.72 1.60
N ASP A 321 -2.14 -0.67 2.10
CA ASP A 321 -0.90 -0.78 2.89
C ASP A 321 -1.13 -1.28 4.33
N ASN A 322 -2.30 -1.02 4.90
CA ASN A 322 -2.74 -1.49 6.23
C ASN A 322 -4.27 -1.38 6.34
N GLY A 323 -4.80 -1.85 7.46
CA GLY A 323 -6.22 -1.71 7.77
C GLY A 323 -6.68 -0.26 7.94
N PRO A 324 -8.01 -0.03 8.00
CA PRO A 324 -8.61 1.30 8.00
C PRO A 324 -8.51 2.00 9.35
N VAL A 325 -8.69 3.32 9.32
CA VAL A 325 -8.94 4.14 10.51
C VAL A 325 -10.03 5.17 10.21
N LEU A 326 -10.86 5.47 11.18
CA LEU A 326 -11.94 6.44 11.02
C LEU A 326 -11.51 7.85 11.39
N ASP A 327 -11.17 8.08 12.65
CA ASP A 327 -10.62 9.36 13.11
C ASP A 327 -9.10 9.23 13.27
N ASP A 328 -8.37 9.87 12.37
CA ASP A 328 -6.91 9.92 12.41
C ASP A 328 -6.42 11.39 12.33
N GLY A 329 -7.09 12.27 13.06
CA GLY A 329 -6.66 13.65 13.27
C GLY A 329 -7.53 14.76 12.69
N TYR A 330 -8.62 14.42 11.99
CA TYR A 330 -9.55 15.42 11.43
C TYR A 330 -11.00 15.14 11.80
N ALA A 331 -11.76 16.23 12.04
CA ALA A 331 -13.17 16.18 12.38
C ALA A 331 -14.06 16.06 11.12
N ASP A 332 -13.83 15.01 10.33
CA ASP A 332 -14.54 14.75 9.07
C ASP A 332 -15.83 13.94 9.24
N ARG A 333 -16.21 13.63 10.48
CA ARG A 333 -17.40 12.87 10.86
C ARG A 333 -17.42 11.43 10.35
N ALA A 334 -16.26 10.84 10.11
CA ALA A 334 -16.18 9.47 9.58
C ALA A 334 -16.81 8.43 10.52
N ILE A 335 -16.76 8.64 11.85
CA ILE A 335 -17.37 7.75 12.83
C ILE A 335 -18.90 7.90 12.80
N GLU A 336 -19.40 9.13 12.87
CA GLU A 336 -20.83 9.44 13.00
C GLU A 336 -21.62 9.06 11.75
N LEU A 337 -20.98 9.10 10.59
CA LEU A 337 -21.62 8.87 9.30
C LEU A 337 -21.42 7.44 8.75
N LEU A 338 -20.95 6.50 9.55
CA LEU A 338 -20.78 5.10 9.11
C LEU A 338 -22.07 4.44 8.61
N ASN A 339 -23.22 4.80 9.19
CA ASN A 339 -24.54 4.27 8.78
C ASN A 339 -24.58 2.72 8.71
N GLY A 340 -23.94 2.06 9.69
CA GLY A 340 -23.87 0.60 9.75
C GLY A 340 -22.81 -0.04 8.83
N HIS A 341 -21.98 0.77 8.18
CA HIS A 341 -20.82 0.28 7.45
C HIS A 341 -19.71 -0.17 8.41
N SER A 342 -19.01 -1.26 8.06
CA SER A 342 -17.84 -1.76 8.81
C SER A 342 -16.60 -1.72 7.91
N PRO A 343 -15.70 -0.76 8.09
CA PRO A 343 -14.49 -0.65 7.26
C PRO A 343 -13.58 -1.88 7.33
N THR A 344 -13.53 -2.54 8.49
CA THR A 344 -12.76 -3.78 8.68
C THR A 344 -13.52 -5.06 8.31
N GLY A 345 -14.78 -4.93 7.86
CA GLY A 345 -15.65 -6.09 7.69
C GLY A 345 -15.94 -6.76 9.04
N PRO A 346 -15.75 -8.09 9.17
CA PRO A 346 -16.00 -8.81 10.42
C PRO A 346 -14.81 -8.78 11.41
N PHE A 347 -13.67 -8.20 11.02
CA PHE A 347 -12.42 -8.32 11.75
C PHE A 347 -12.30 -7.31 12.90
N ARG A 348 -11.73 -7.76 14.02
CA ARG A 348 -11.42 -6.93 15.18
C ARG A 348 -10.20 -6.04 14.92
N GLY A 349 -10.17 -4.89 15.60
CA GLY A 349 -9.08 -3.93 15.45
C GLY A 349 -9.28 -3.00 14.25
N ALA A 350 -8.21 -2.31 13.89
CA ALA A 350 -8.12 -1.37 12.78
C ALA A 350 -6.63 -1.04 12.55
N LYS A 351 -6.29 -0.02 11.74
CA LYS A 351 -4.94 0.56 11.69
C LYS A 351 -4.34 0.64 13.10
N TYR A 352 -3.06 0.40 13.26
CA TYR A 352 -2.30 0.33 14.52
C TYR A 352 -2.40 -1.00 15.26
N SER A 353 -3.46 -1.78 15.04
CA SER A 353 -3.80 -2.97 15.83
C SER A 353 -2.99 -4.21 15.44
N GLY A 354 -2.66 -5.05 16.43
CA GLY A 354 -2.15 -6.41 16.21
C GLY A 354 -3.26 -7.43 15.91
N TYR A 355 -4.54 -7.05 16.02
CA TYR A 355 -5.67 -7.87 15.59
C TYR A 355 -5.85 -7.83 14.08
N GLU A 356 -6.64 -8.75 13.56
CA GLU A 356 -6.81 -9.00 12.12
C GLU A 356 -7.16 -7.74 11.32
N GLY A 357 -8.03 -6.87 11.84
CA GLY A 357 -8.43 -5.63 11.19
C GLY A 357 -7.30 -4.61 10.95
N GLY A 358 -6.13 -4.80 11.58
CA GLY A 358 -4.96 -3.94 11.36
C GLY A 358 -4.19 -4.28 10.09
N THR A 359 -4.23 -5.53 9.66
CA THR A 359 -3.40 -6.06 8.56
C THR A 359 -4.18 -6.78 7.47
N MET A 360 -5.42 -7.24 7.74
CA MET A 360 -6.28 -7.80 6.73
C MET A 360 -6.71 -6.73 5.74
N VAL A 361 -6.31 -6.87 4.49
CA VAL A 361 -6.52 -5.88 3.43
C VAL A 361 -7.18 -6.48 2.19
N PRO A 362 -7.88 -5.69 1.37
CA PRO A 362 -8.34 -6.16 0.07
C PRO A 362 -7.14 -6.57 -0.79
N PHE A 363 -7.31 -7.64 -1.56
CA PHE A 363 -6.30 -8.08 -2.51
C PHE A 363 -6.99 -8.66 -3.75
N ILE A 364 -6.87 -7.97 -4.87
CA ILE A 364 -7.52 -8.32 -6.14
C ILE A 364 -6.45 -8.43 -7.21
N VAL A 365 -6.44 -9.54 -7.94
CA VAL A 365 -5.48 -9.83 -9.01
C VAL A 365 -6.22 -9.95 -10.33
N ARG A 366 -5.88 -9.13 -11.31
CA ARG A 366 -6.42 -9.19 -12.66
C ARG A 366 -5.29 -9.26 -13.70
N TRP A 367 -5.29 -10.28 -14.52
CA TRP A 367 -4.40 -10.41 -15.67
C TRP A 367 -5.03 -11.34 -16.71
N PRO A 368 -5.78 -10.80 -17.70
CA PRO A 368 -6.56 -11.61 -18.63
C PRO A 368 -5.74 -12.66 -19.39
N ALA A 369 -4.49 -12.35 -19.76
CA ALA A 369 -3.62 -13.31 -20.45
C ALA A 369 -3.07 -14.43 -19.55
N GLY A 370 -3.07 -14.28 -18.23
CA GLY A 370 -2.40 -15.20 -17.30
C GLY A 370 -3.23 -15.72 -16.13
N VAL A 371 -4.41 -15.16 -15.90
CA VAL A 371 -5.30 -15.46 -14.77
C VAL A 371 -6.70 -15.80 -15.28
N THR A 372 -7.24 -16.92 -14.83
CA THR A 372 -8.65 -17.26 -15.04
C THR A 372 -9.47 -16.63 -13.91
N PRO A 373 -10.49 -15.80 -14.23
CA PRO A 373 -11.36 -15.21 -13.21
C PRO A 373 -12.04 -16.28 -12.34
N GLN A 374 -12.19 -15.98 -11.04
CA GLN A 374 -12.84 -16.83 -10.05
C GLN A 374 -14.08 -16.14 -9.49
N GLU A 375 -15.22 -16.83 -9.48
CA GLU A 375 -16.47 -16.30 -8.90
C GLU A 375 -16.43 -16.33 -7.37
N ALA A 376 -15.83 -17.36 -6.77
CA ALA A 376 -15.68 -17.49 -5.33
C ALA A 376 -14.41 -16.78 -4.83
N ASP A 377 -14.50 -16.28 -3.60
CA ASP A 377 -13.35 -15.69 -2.91
C ASP A 377 -12.26 -16.73 -2.69
N ASN A 378 -11.05 -16.41 -3.09
CA ASN A 378 -9.89 -17.23 -2.80
C ASN A 378 -9.44 -17.00 -1.35
N GLN A 379 -9.43 -18.07 -0.55
CA GLN A 379 -9.13 -18.02 0.89
C GLN A 379 -7.67 -18.37 1.23
N THR A 380 -6.82 -18.51 0.23
CA THR A 380 -5.40 -18.81 0.43
C THR A 380 -4.73 -17.72 1.26
N LEU A 381 -4.03 -18.11 2.32
CA LEU A 381 -3.25 -17.21 3.14
C LEU A 381 -2.08 -16.65 2.35
N LEU A 382 -2.09 -15.36 2.11
CA LEU A 382 -1.06 -14.60 1.40
C LEU A 382 -0.56 -13.42 2.25
N SER A 383 0.60 -12.91 1.91
CA SER A 383 1.12 -11.67 2.47
C SER A 383 1.85 -10.85 1.41
N HIS A 384 1.82 -9.54 1.57
CA HIS A 384 2.56 -8.60 0.73
C HIS A 384 4.06 -8.89 0.66
N ILE A 385 4.64 -9.49 1.71
CA ILE A 385 6.06 -9.84 1.78
C ILE A 385 6.50 -10.73 0.61
N ASP A 386 5.58 -11.53 0.06
CA ASP A 386 5.85 -12.54 -0.95
C ASP A 386 5.78 -12.02 -2.39
N LEU A 387 5.37 -10.76 -2.59
CA LEU A 387 5.23 -10.19 -3.93
C LEU A 387 6.57 -10.12 -4.66
N LEU A 388 7.67 -9.74 -3.99
CA LEU A 388 8.97 -9.60 -4.63
C LEU A 388 9.48 -10.97 -5.15
N GLY A 389 9.49 -12.01 -4.32
CA GLY A 389 9.90 -13.35 -4.72
C GLY A 389 9.00 -13.96 -5.81
N SER A 390 7.70 -13.70 -5.75
CA SER A 390 6.74 -14.12 -6.76
C SER A 390 6.95 -13.41 -8.10
N PHE A 391 7.21 -12.10 -8.07
CA PHE A 391 7.53 -11.35 -9.29
C PHE A 391 8.86 -11.78 -9.90
N ALA A 392 9.86 -12.17 -9.09
CA ALA A 392 11.11 -12.72 -9.61
C ALA A 392 10.85 -13.91 -10.52
N ARG A 393 10.01 -14.86 -10.09
CA ARG A 393 9.60 -16.00 -10.94
C ARG A 393 8.75 -15.57 -12.14
N LEU A 394 7.82 -14.62 -11.94
CA LEU A 394 6.94 -14.13 -13.02
C LEU A 394 7.72 -13.59 -14.21
N ILE A 395 8.78 -12.82 -13.94
CA ILE A 395 9.57 -12.13 -14.98
C ILE A 395 10.87 -12.84 -15.32
N GLY A 396 11.18 -13.97 -14.64
CA GLY A 396 12.41 -14.74 -14.85
C GLY A 396 13.67 -13.98 -14.41
N ALA A 397 13.58 -13.19 -13.33
CA ALA A 397 14.70 -12.45 -12.76
C ALA A 397 15.23 -13.12 -11.49
N GLU A 398 16.50 -12.86 -11.17
CA GLU A 398 17.15 -13.42 -9.99
C GLU A 398 17.11 -12.40 -8.83
N VAL A 399 16.86 -12.91 -7.63
CA VAL A 399 17.01 -12.16 -6.38
C VAL A 399 18.41 -12.43 -5.82
N PRO A 400 19.20 -11.41 -5.48
CA PRO A 400 20.51 -11.60 -4.84
C PRO A 400 20.39 -12.38 -3.52
N GLU A 401 21.45 -13.09 -3.13
CA GLU A 401 21.47 -13.93 -1.93
C GLU A 401 21.00 -13.19 -0.65
N ASN A 402 21.34 -11.91 -0.52
CA ASN A 402 20.95 -11.06 0.61
C ASN A 402 19.73 -10.16 0.32
N GLY A 403 19.04 -10.37 -0.79
CA GLY A 403 17.84 -9.64 -1.17
C GLY A 403 16.58 -10.38 -0.76
N ALA A 404 15.52 -9.64 -0.41
CA ALA A 404 14.17 -10.18 -0.13
C ALA A 404 14.16 -11.39 0.83
N VAL A 405 14.91 -11.29 1.93
CA VAL A 405 15.22 -12.42 2.84
C VAL A 405 14.01 -13.09 3.49
N ASP A 406 12.86 -12.45 3.51
CA ASP A 406 11.61 -12.98 4.06
C ASP A 406 10.56 -13.32 2.99
N SER A 407 10.84 -12.97 1.73
CA SER A 407 9.91 -13.15 0.62
C SER A 407 9.98 -14.58 0.05
N TRP A 408 8.83 -15.20 -0.07
CA TRP A 408 8.70 -16.51 -0.70
C TRP A 408 8.11 -16.37 -2.09
N ASP A 409 8.31 -17.40 -2.93
CA ASP A 409 7.62 -17.52 -4.20
C ASP A 409 6.21 -18.11 -3.96
N MET A 410 5.20 -17.26 -4.05
CA MET A 410 3.78 -17.59 -3.96
C MET A 410 3.05 -17.28 -5.28
N LEU A 411 3.76 -17.30 -6.41
CA LEU A 411 3.18 -16.90 -7.70
C LEU A 411 1.99 -17.76 -8.11
N ASP A 412 2.05 -19.08 -7.92
CA ASP A 412 0.94 -19.95 -8.30
C ASP A 412 -0.31 -19.68 -7.48
N GLN A 413 -0.15 -19.33 -6.21
CA GLN A 413 -1.24 -18.92 -5.34
C GLN A 413 -1.83 -17.57 -5.78
N ILE A 414 -0.97 -16.57 -6.03
CA ILE A 414 -1.37 -15.23 -6.48
C ILE A 414 -2.14 -15.31 -7.82
N LEU A 415 -1.72 -16.20 -8.71
CA LEU A 415 -2.38 -16.41 -10.01
C LEU A 415 -3.54 -17.42 -9.95
N GLY A 416 -3.93 -17.89 -8.76
CA GLY A 416 -5.05 -18.82 -8.56
C GLY A 416 -4.83 -20.22 -9.11
N ARG A 417 -3.57 -20.65 -9.29
CA ARG A 417 -3.17 -21.96 -9.80
C ARG A 417 -2.94 -22.99 -8.69
N SER A 418 -2.83 -22.53 -7.45
CA SER A 418 -2.68 -23.34 -6.24
C SER A 418 -3.44 -22.69 -5.09
N ASP A 419 -3.98 -23.53 -4.19
CA ASP A 419 -4.63 -23.15 -2.93
C ASP A 419 -3.75 -23.46 -1.70
N GLU A 420 -2.48 -23.80 -1.92
CA GLU A 420 -1.54 -24.05 -0.84
C GLU A 420 -1.25 -22.77 -0.07
N ASN A 421 -1.56 -22.79 1.22
CA ASN A 421 -1.38 -21.64 2.08
C ASN A 421 0.09 -21.37 2.38
N ARG A 422 0.42 -20.07 2.56
CA ARG A 422 1.63 -19.72 3.28
C ARG A 422 1.56 -20.30 4.69
N PRO A 423 2.58 -21.01 5.21
CA PRO A 423 2.51 -21.64 6.53
C PRO A 423 2.29 -20.65 7.67
N TRP A 424 2.82 -19.43 7.55
CA TRP A 424 2.66 -18.36 8.53
C TRP A 424 3.04 -17.01 7.92
N VAL A 425 2.49 -15.93 8.49
CA VAL A 425 2.89 -14.55 8.26
C VAL A 425 3.17 -13.86 9.60
N SER A 426 4.13 -12.93 9.62
CA SER A 426 4.39 -12.04 10.76
C SER A 426 3.73 -10.70 10.51
N GLU A 427 3.12 -10.11 11.53
CA GLU A 427 2.42 -8.85 11.44
C GLU A 427 2.85 -7.93 12.57
N LEU A 428 3.21 -6.71 12.24
CA LEU A 428 3.73 -5.72 13.17
C LEU A 428 2.63 -4.71 13.54
N ASN A 429 2.32 -4.59 14.83
CA ASN A 429 1.47 -3.49 15.28
C ASN A 429 2.29 -2.20 15.49
N HIS A 430 1.63 -1.07 15.81
CA HIS A 430 2.31 0.21 15.96
C HIS A 430 3.23 0.30 17.19
N THR A 431 3.08 -0.57 18.17
CA THR A 431 3.97 -0.66 19.34
C THR A 431 5.14 -1.61 19.13
N ARG A 432 5.31 -2.12 17.91
CA ARG A 432 6.32 -3.08 17.47
C ARG A 432 6.17 -4.48 18.10
N THR A 433 4.99 -4.81 18.60
CA THR A 433 4.66 -6.19 18.95
C THR A 433 4.36 -6.95 17.65
N ILE A 434 4.97 -8.12 17.49
CA ILE A 434 4.82 -8.98 16.32
C ILE A 434 3.82 -10.08 16.66
N SER A 435 2.74 -10.17 15.90
CA SER A 435 1.84 -11.33 15.93
C SER A 435 2.20 -12.33 14.83
N LEU A 436 1.73 -13.57 15.00
CA LEU A 436 1.92 -14.65 14.03
C LEU A 436 0.56 -15.17 13.58
N ARG A 437 0.34 -15.17 12.25
CA ARG A 437 -0.87 -15.69 11.59
C ARG A 437 -0.52 -16.95 10.80
N THR A 438 -1.17 -18.06 11.12
CA THR A 438 -1.14 -19.30 10.32
C THR A 438 -2.51 -19.51 9.67
N PRO A 439 -2.73 -20.45 8.74
CA PRO A 439 -4.05 -20.66 8.13
C PRO A 439 -5.19 -20.86 9.12
N GLN A 440 -4.92 -21.42 10.30
CA GLN A 440 -5.93 -21.67 11.33
C GLN A 440 -5.84 -20.75 12.55
N TRP A 441 -4.65 -20.31 12.93
CA TRP A 441 -4.41 -19.68 14.23
C TRP A 441 -3.83 -18.29 14.11
N LYS A 442 -4.29 -17.39 14.96
CA LYS A 442 -3.64 -16.11 15.26
C LYS A 442 -3.06 -16.18 16.67
N TYR A 443 -1.77 -15.91 16.79
CA TYR A 443 -1.04 -15.87 18.05
C TYR A 443 -0.48 -14.47 18.30
N LEU A 444 -0.80 -13.90 19.45
CA LEU A 444 -0.22 -12.66 19.95
C LEU A 444 0.58 -12.97 21.22
N PRO A 445 1.88 -12.61 21.26
CA PRO A 445 2.71 -12.85 22.44
C PRO A 445 2.28 -11.96 23.60
N ALA A 446 2.61 -12.39 24.83
CA ALA A 446 2.43 -11.55 26.00
C ALA A 446 3.23 -10.24 25.86
N SER A 447 2.62 -9.12 26.20
CA SER A 447 3.21 -7.79 26.12
C SER A 447 2.67 -6.88 27.20
N ASN A 448 3.55 -6.16 27.89
CA ASN A 448 3.20 -5.15 28.89
C ASN A 448 3.12 -3.73 28.30
N LEU A 449 3.17 -3.60 26.95
CA LEU A 449 2.97 -2.33 26.27
C LEU A 449 1.50 -1.91 26.35
N THR A 450 1.21 -0.65 26.02
CA THR A 450 -0.15 -0.12 26.10
C THR A 450 -1.14 -0.99 25.33
N PRO A 451 -2.29 -1.36 25.92
CA PRO A 451 -3.31 -2.16 25.24
C PRO A 451 -4.14 -1.35 24.26
N MET A 452 -4.14 -0.01 24.37
CA MET A 452 -4.90 0.90 23.53
C MET A 452 -3.98 1.94 22.90
N VAL A 453 -4.36 2.43 21.73
CA VAL A 453 -3.79 3.64 21.14
C VAL A 453 -4.05 4.79 22.12
N ASN A 454 -3.01 5.55 22.47
CA ASN A 454 -3.04 6.56 23.52
C ASN A 454 -3.21 7.99 22.99
N TRP A 455 -3.50 8.16 21.70
CA TRP A 455 -3.89 9.41 21.07
C TRP A 455 -5.19 9.19 20.27
N GLY A 456 -6.00 10.20 20.10
CA GLY A 456 -7.19 10.27 19.24
C GLY A 456 -8.06 9.02 19.14
N PRO A 457 -7.77 8.09 18.22
CA PRO A 457 -8.63 6.94 18.00
C PRO A 457 -8.57 5.94 19.16
N LYS A 458 -9.75 5.44 19.56
CA LYS A 458 -9.86 4.38 20.60
C LYS A 458 -9.72 3.01 19.94
N ILE A 459 -8.50 2.62 19.61
CA ILE A 459 -8.19 1.34 18.94
C ILE A 459 -7.39 0.47 19.86
N GLU A 460 -7.76 -0.81 19.95
CA GLU A 460 -7.01 -1.83 20.69
C GLU A 460 -5.73 -2.19 19.95
N ASN A 461 -4.58 -2.13 20.63
CA ASN A 461 -3.28 -2.50 20.04
C ASN A 461 -3.08 -4.00 19.86
N GLY A 462 -3.85 -4.83 20.58
CA GLY A 462 -3.60 -6.25 20.68
C GLY A 462 -2.59 -6.64 21.76
N ASN A 463 -2.05 -5.67 22.52
CA ASN A 463 -1.16 -5.97 23.65
C ASN A 463 -1.94 -6.44 24.88
N SER A 464 -1.45 -7.50 25.52
CA SER A 464 -1.98 -8.07 26.76
C SER A 464 -0.83 -8.66 27.57
N PRO A 465 -0.87 -8.59 28.93
CA PRO A 465 0.11 -9.29 29.77
C PRO A 465 0.06 -10.82 29.60
N ASP A 466 -1.07 -11.33 29.09
CA ASP A 466 -1.26 -12.75 28.78
C ASP A 466 -1.14 -13.00 27.28
N GLU A 467 -0.63 -14.19 26.94
CA GLU A 467 -0.62 -14.65 25.54
C GLU A 467 -2.06 -14.83 25.02
N GLN A 468 -2.24 -14.55 23.75
CA GLN A 468 -3.55 -14.68 23.09
C GLN A 468 -3.47 -15.66 21.95
N LEU A 469 -4.52 -16.48 21.80
CA LEU A 469 -4.69 -17.44 20.73
C LEU A 469 -6.12 -17.40 20.22
N TYR A 470 -6.29 -17.22 18.92
CA TYR A 470 -7.59 -17.21 18.26
C TYR A 470 -7.64 -18.25 17.14
N ASN A 471 -8.76 -18.97 17.04
CA ASN A 471 -9.02 -19.89 15.94
C ASN A 471 -9.70 -19.16 14.80
N MET A 472 -8.96 -18.78 13.80
CA MET A 472 -9.44 -17.93 12.71
C MET A 472 -10.46 -18.59 11.78
N LEU A 473 -10.57 -19.92 11.82
CA LEU A 473 -11.61 -20.65 11.06
C LEU A 473 -12.97 -20.62 11.77
N LEU A 474 -12.98 -20.51 13.12
CA LEU A 474 -14.18 -20.52 13.94
C LEU A 474 -14.54 -19.15 14.50
N ASP A 475 -13.55 -18.31 14.73
CA ASP A 475 -13.66 -16.99 15.36
C ASP A 475 -12.79 -15.96 14.62
N PRO A 476 -13.12 -15.63 13.36
CA PRO A 476 -12.36 -14.65 12.57
C PRO A 476 -12.42 -13.24 13.16
N SER A 477 -13.34 -12.98 14.09
CA SER A 477 -13.49 -11.70 14.79
C SER A 477 -12.69 -11.63 16.10
N GLU A 478 -11.88 -12.64 16.42
CA GLU A 478 -10.98 -12.67 17.59
C GLU A 478 -11.69 -12.32 18.92
N THR A 479 -12.88 -12.89 19.12
CA THR A 479 -13.72 -12.59 20.29
C THR A 479 -13.36 -13.40 21.51
N THR A 480 -12.82 -14.62 21.32
CA THR A 480 -12.56 -15.57 22.39
C THR A 480 -11.09 -16.01 22.41
N ASN A 481 -10.32 -15.53 23.39
CA ASN A 481 -8.97 -16.01 23.60
C ASN A 481 -9.00 -17.45 24.15
N VAL A 482 -8.52 -18.40 23.35
CA VAL A 482 -8.50 -19.83 23.69
C VAL A 482 -7.13 -20.32 24.13
N ALA A 483 -6.18 -19.43 24.45
CA ALA A 483 -4.81 -19.78 24.82
C ALA A 483 -4.76 -20.71 26.04
N ALA A 484 -5.51 -20.43 27.11
CA ALA A 484 -5.53 -21.21 28.33
C ALA A 484 -6.00 -22.66 28.13
N SER A 485 -6.91 -22.90 27.18
CA SER A 485 -7.45 -24.23 26.84
C SER A 485 -6.62 -24.98 25.78
N ASN A 486 -5.62 -24.32 25.15
CA ASN A 486 -4.80 -24.90 24.10
C ASN A 486 -3.28 -24.72 24.32
N PRO A 487 -2.74 -25.13 25.50
CA PRO A 487 -1.34 -24.85 25.87
C PRO A 487 -0.32 -25.48 24.91
N ALA A 488 -0.62 -26.61 24.30
CA ALA A 488 0.26 -27.28 23.32
C ALA A 488 0.39 -26.46 22.05
N ILE A 489 -0.71 -25.88 21.55
CA ILE A 489 -0.73 -25.03 20.36
C ILE A 489 0.02 -23.73 20.65
N VAL A 490 -0.27 -23.08 21.77
CA VAL A 490 0.45 -21.87 22.23
C VAL A 490 1.96 -22.12 22.27
N ASN A 491 2.40 -23.22 22.87
CA ASN A 491 3.82 -23.56 22.95
C ASN A 491 4.45 -23.73 21.55
N SER A 492 3.76 -24.43 20.63
CA SER A 492 4.23 -24.62 19.27
C SER A 492 4.36 -23.29 18.51
N LEU A 493 3.35 -22.41 18.61
CA LEU A 493 3.35 -21.11 17.95
C LEU A 493 4.35 -20.14 18.59
N ARG A 494 4.55 -20.17 19.90
CA ARG A 494 5.61 -19.41 20.59
C ARG A 494 6.99 -19.82 20.09
N LEU A 495 7.26 -21.12 19.92
CA LEU A 495 8.51 -21.62 19.37
C LEU A 495 8.70 -21.21 17.89
N LEU A 496 7.63 -21.23 17.10
CA LEU A 496 7.67 -20.74 15.74
C LEU A 496 7.92 -19.24 15.69
N HIS A 497 7.19 -18.44 16.49
CA HIS A 497 7.36 -17.00 16.62
C HIS A 497 8.81 -16.64 16.99
N ASN A 498 9.39 -17.32 18.01
CA ASN A 498 10.77 -17.09 18.42
C ASN A 498 11.82 -17.42 17.35
N ARG A 499 11.49 -18.28 16.38
CA ARG A 499 12.37 -18.59 15.24
C ARG A 499 12.15 -17.63 14.06
N ALA A 500 10.90 -17.30 13.80
CA ALA A 500 10.50 -16.48 12.67
C ALA A 500 10.83 -14.99 12.86
N CYS A 501 10.88 -14.51 14.09
CA CYS A 501 11.07 -13.10 14.45
C CYS A 501 12.45 -12.80 15.06
N ARG A 502 13.48 -13.51 14.62
CA ARG A 502 14.89 -13.29 15.01
C ARG A 502 15.69 -12.51 13.97
#